data_69ceedff1aa483d1069b4dccdc908b4e
#
_entry.id   69ceedff1aa483d1069b4dccdc908b4e
#
_cell.length_a   1.000
_cell.length_b   1.000
_cell.length_c   1.000
_cell.angle_alpha   90.00
_cell.angle_beta   90.00
_cell.angle_gamma   90.00
#
_symmetry.space_group_name_H-M   'P 1'
#
loop_
_entity.id
_entity.type
_entity.pdbx_description
1 polymer ?
#
loop_
_entity_poly.entity_id
_entity_poly.type
_entity_poly.pdbx_seq_one_letter_code
_entity_poly.pdbx_strand_id
1 'polypeptide(L)'
;MTVNVAVLGAGSWGTILANLLVENGHHVELWGNDPEKVAEINEQHTNKHYLPEFKIDPRLHATLDLNEAFEAVDVVLFVIPTQVIRQVAAQIVPVLEAKGVKPVIVTASKGLEQGSHKRISEALTETIPADVRNGIVVLSGPSHAEDVAMKDITTLTAASTDLVQVQWIQEIFMNDYFRLYTNTDVIGVEMGAALKNVIALGAGALHGLGYGDNTKAALMTRGLAEISRLGVAMGANPLTFIGLSGVGDLIVTGTSVHSRNWRTGNALGEGQKLDDVLENMGMVVEGVATCKAAYELAQQRSVDMPITNAIYNVLYRGCDIRTEIGNLMQRSGKPEIDFK
;
A
#
# COMPACT_ATOMS: atom_id res chain seq x y z
N MET A 1 7.63 10.43 -24.15
CA MET A 1 7.00 9.35 -24.96
C MET A 1 5.62 9.10 -24.36
N THR A 2 4.56 9.06 -25.19
CA THR A 2 3.21 8.69 -24.72
C THR A 2 3.09 7.17 -24.63
N VAL A 3 2.48 6.65 -23.55
CA VAL A 3 2.27 5.21 -23.32
C VAL A 3 0.79 4.97 -23.00
N ASN A 4 0.36 3.71 -23.18
CA ASN A 4 -0.97 3.24 -22.83
C ASN A 4 -0.91 2.53 -21.46
N VAL A 5 -1.69 3.02 -20.51
CA VAL A 5 -1.68 2.52 -19.12
C VAL A 5 -3.07 2.03 -18.74
N ALA A 6 -3.17 0.78 -18.29
CA ALA A 6 -4.36 0.26 -17.64
C ALA A 6 -4.18 0.36 -16.12
N VAL A 7 -5.02 1.14 -15.45
CA VAL A 7 -5.05 1.24 -13.99
C VAL A 7 -6.16 0.36 -13.45
N LEU A 8 -5.83 -0.64 -12.66
CA LEU A 8 -6.77 -1.57 -12.07
C LEU A 8 -7.14 -1.13 -10.64
N GLY A 9 -8.34 -0.59 -10.49
CA GLY A 9 -8.88 -0.14 -9.22
C GLY A 9 -9.27 1.33 -9.18
N ALA A 10 -10.57 1.62 -9.29
CA ALA A 10 -11.16 2.95 -9.24
C ALA A 10 -11.43 3.44 -7.79
N GLY A 11 -10.52 3.15 -6.85
CA GLY A 11 -10.50 3.72 -5.50
C GLY A 11 -9.83 5.10 -5.48
N SER A 12 -9.68 5.72 -4.29
CA SER A 12 -9.02 7.04 -4.17
C SER A 12 -7.64 7.07 -4.82
N TRP A 13 -6.76 6.15 -4.45
CA TRP A 13 -5.38 6.14 -4.95
C TRP A 13 -5.28 5.78 -6.43
N GLY A 14 -6.09 4.83 -6.92
CA GLY A 14 -6.10 4.47 -8.35
C GLY A 14 -6.62 5.60 -9.23
N THR A 15 -7.68 6.30 -8.81
CA THR A 15 -8.21 7.47 -9.51
C THR A 15 -7.17 8.59 -9.60
N ILE A 16 -6.46 8.88 -8.51
CA ILE A 16 -5.42 9.93 -8.50
C ILE A 16 -4.23 9.56 -9.37
N LEU A 17 -3.74 8.32 -9.32
CA LEU A 17 -2.63 7.89 -10.18
C LEU A 17 -3.03 7.88 -11.66
N ALA A 18 -4.25 7.45 -11.98
CA ALA A 18 -4.78 7.49 -13.33
C ALA A 18 -4.85 8.94 -13.86
N ASN A 19 -5.40 9.85 -13.04
CA ASN A 19 -5.47 11.27 -13.38
C ASN A 19 -4.08 11.91 -13.58
N LEU A 20 -3.11 11.61 -12.69
CA LEU A 20 -1.72 12.06 -12.80
C LEU A 20 -1.10 11.61 -14.13
N LEU A 21 -1.32 10.36 -14.53
CA LEU A 21 -0.79 9.83 -15.78
C LEU A 21 -1.43 10.49 -17.01
N VAL A 22 -2.73 10.81 -16.95
CA VAL A 22 -3.41 11.61 -17.99
C VAL A 22 -2.82 13.02 -18.06
N GLU A 23 -2.57 13.68 -16.94
CA GLU A 23 -1.91 14.99 -16.88
C GLU A 23 -0.50 14.95 -17.48
N ASN A 24 0.23 13.84 -17.28
CA ASN A 24 1.55 13.62 -17.88
C ASN A 24 1.49 13.34 -19.41
N GLY A 25 0.29 13.28 -20.01
CA GLY A 25 0.09 13.10 -21.45
C GLY A 25 0.07 11.65 -21.91
N HIS A 26 -0.25 10.71 -21.02
CA HIS A 26 -0.43 9.29 -21.35
C HIS A 26 -1.90 8.98 -21.67
N HIS A 27 -2.14 7.86 -22.37
CA HIS A 27 -3.48 7.31 -22.56
C HIS A 27 -3.77 6.36 -21.41
N VAL A 28 -4.84 6.60 -20.66
CA VAL A 28 -5.15 5.85 -19.44
C VAL A 28 -6.57 5.32 -19.46
N GLU A 29 -6.69 4.01 -19.26
CA GLU A 29 -7.96 3.34 -18.99
C GLU A 29 -8.01 2.96 -17.50
N LEU A 30 -9.02 3.45 -16.80
CA LEU A 30 -9.24 3.14 -15.38
C LEU A 30 -10.29 2.03 -15.25
N TRP A 31 -9.84 0.82 -14.95
CA TRP A 31 -10.75 -0.29 -14.71
C TRP A 31 -11.32 -0.27 -13.28
N GLY A 32 -12.63 -0.35 -13.18
CA GLY A 32 -13.37 -0.52 -11.92
C GLY A 32 -14.35 -1.67 -12.00
N ASN A 33 -14.86 -2.12 -10.87
CA ASN A 33 -15.86 -3.20 -10.78
C ASN A 33 -17.25 -2.70 -10.35
N ASP A 34 -17.45 -1.40 -10.23
CA ASP A 34 -18.67 -0.75 -9.80
C ASP A 34 -19.24 0.10 -10.94
N PRO A 35 -20.37 -0.31 -11.55
CA PRO A 35 -20.93 0.41 -12.70
C PRO A 35 -21.32 1.87 -12.41
N GLU A 36 -21.79 2.15 -11.19
CA GLU A 36 -22.19 3.51 -10.82
C GLU A 36 -20.98 4.45 -10.75
N LYS A 37 -19.87 3.95 -10.19
CA LYS A 37 -18.62 4.73 -10.12
C LYS A 37 -17.99 4.94 -11.48
N VAL A 38 -18.01 3.92 -12.34
CA VAL A 38 -17.51 4.05 -13.71
C VAL A 38 -18.34 5.09 -14.48
N ALA A 39 -19.66 5.05 -14.37
CA ALA A 39 -20.55 6.06 -14.99
C ALA A 39 -20.29 7.47 -14.41
N GLU A 40 -20.16 7.60 -13.07
CA GLU A 40 -19.85 8.89 -12.44
C GLU A 40 -18.52 9.49 -12.96
N ILE A 41 -17.47 8.68 -13.09
CA ILE A 41 -16.17 9.11 -13.61
C ILE A 41 -16.32 9.62 -15.05
N ASN A 42 -16.97 8.87 -15.92
CA ASN A 42 -17.10 9.21 -17.32
C ASN A 42 -18.04 10.41 -17.60
N GLU A 43 -19.16 10.51 -16.86
CA GLU A 43 -20.19 11.51 -17.13
C GLU A 43 -20.01 12.80 -16.31
N GLN A 44 -19.52 12.69 -15.07
CA GLN A 44 -19.45 13.81 -14.13
C GLN A 44 -18.01 14.25 -13.84
N HIS A 45 -17.02 13.44 -14.24
CA HIS A 45 -15.60 13.63 -13.95
C HIS A 45 -15.34 13.80 -12.45
N THR A 46 -15.99 12.95 -11.63
CA THR A 46 -15.85 12.89 -10.17
C THR A 46 -15.80 11.46 -9.69
N ASN A 47 -15.33 11.25 -8.47
CA ASN A 47 -15.41 10.00 -7.72
C ASN A 47 -15.72 10.36 -6.26
N LYS A 48 -16.93 10.88 -6.02
CA LYS A 48 -17.32 11.53 -4.76
C LYS A 48 -17.24 10.64 -3.54
N HIS A 49 -17.46 9.33 -3.72
CA HIS A 49 -17.35 8.37 -2.62
C HIS A 49 -15.94 8.33 -2.03
N TYR A 50 -14.91 8.44 -2.87
CA TYR A 50 -13.51 8.34 -2.47
C TYR A 50 -12.79 9.70 -2.37
N LEU A 51 -13.20 10.66 -3.21
CA LEU A 51 -12.53 11.96 -3.40
C LEU A 51 -13.61 13.05 -3.61
N PRO A 52 -14.34 13.46 -2.56
CA PRO A 52 -15.53 14.31 -2.68
C PRO A 52 -15.30 15.64 -3.41
N GLU A 53 -14.13 16.25 -3.20
CA GLU A 53 -13.80 17.59 -3.72
C GLU A 53 -12.95 17.56 -5.00
N PHE A 54 -12.50 16.36 -5.44
CA PHE A 54 -11.59 16.25 -6.57
C PHE A 54 -12.32 16.24 -7.91
N LYS A 55 -11.79 16.97 -8.88
CA LYS A 55 -12.23 16.96 -10.28
C LYS A 55 -11.24 16.18 -11.13
N ILE A 56 -11.75 15.14 -11.77
CA ILE A 56 -11.00 14.27 -12.66
C ILE A 56 -10.82 14.95 -14.02
N ASP A 57 -9.65 14.80 -14.62
CA ASP A 57 -9.39 15.27 -15.98
C ASP A 57 -10.37 14.61 -16.97
N PRO A 58 -11.10 15.37 -17.80
CA PRO A 58 -12.09 14.81 -18.73
C PRO A 58 -11.55 13.82 -19.77
N ARG A 59 -10.23 13.75 -19.93
CA ARG A 59 -9.57 12.77 -20.80
C ARG A 59 -9.42 11.39 -20.16
N LEU A 60 -9.59 11.26 -18.83
CA LEU A 60 -9.58 9.96 -18.17
C LEU A 60 -10.86 9.21 -18.49
N HIS A 61 -10.73 8.04 -19.07
CA HIS A 61 -11.83 7.12 -19.31
C HIS A 61 -11.82 5.99 -18.30
N ALA A 62 -13.00 5.57 -17.84
CA ALA A 62 -13.17 4.43 -16.93
C ALA A 62 -14.02 3.35 -17.59
N THR A 63 -13.66 2.09 -17.34
CA THR A 63 -14.35 0.94 -17.94
C THR A 63 -14.57 -0.20 -16.96
N LEU A 64 -15.60 -1.03 -17.22
CA LEU A 64 -15.83 -2.32 -16.56
C LEU A 64 -15.19 -3.48 -17.32
N ASP A 65 -14.80 -3.27 -18.59
CA ASP A 65 -14.30 -4.31 -19.48
C ASP A 65 -12.77 -4.34 -19.51
N LEU A 66 -12.20 -5.44 -19.04
CA LEU A 66 -10.76 -5.67 -19.11
C LEU A 66 -10.22 -5.71 -20.54
N ASN A 67 -11.02 -6.15 -21.53
CA ASN A 67 -10.57 -6.16 -22.92
C ASN A 67 -10.37 -4.74 -23.47
N GLU A 68 -11.24 -3.82 -23.06
CA GLU A 68 -11.10 -2.40 -23.41
C GLU A 68 -9.89 -1.79 -22.69
N ALA A 69 -9.76 -2.01 -21.38
CA ALA A 69 -8.65 -1.50 -20.60
C ALA A 69 -7.26 -1.95 -21.09
N PHE A 70 -7.18 -3.07 -21.82
CA PHE A 70 -5.91 -3.65 -22.27
C PHE A 70 -5.65 -3.46 -23.77
N GLU A 71 -6.32 -2.53 -24.43
CA GLU A 71 -6.03 -2.21 -25.83
C GLU A 71 -4.63 -1.58 -25.95
N ALA A 72 -3.70 -2.32 -26.63
CA ALA A 72 -2.30 -1.90 -26.83
C ALA A 72 -1.56 -1.45 -25.55
N VAL A 73 -1.82 -2.10 -24.41
CA VAL A 73 -1.31 -1.71 -23.09
C VAL A 73 0.22 -1.90 -22.98
N ASP A 74 0.91 -0.85 -22.50
CA ASP A 74 2.34 -0.83 -22.17
C ASP A 74 2.60 -1.06 -20.68
N VAL A 75 1.71 -0.56 -19.82
CA VAL A 75 1.81 -0.62 -18.35
C VAL A 75 0.47 -1.04 -17.75
N VAL A 76 0.50 -2.01 -16.84
CA VAL A 76 -0.65 -2.38 -16.01
C VAL A 76 -0.37 -2.02 -14.56
N LEU A 77 -1.13 -1.09 -14.00
CA LEU A 77 -0.97 -0.59 -12.64
C LEU A 77 -2.03 -1.16 -11.70
N PHE A 78 -1.62 -2.01 -10.75
CA PHE A 78 -2.49 -2.56 -9.72
C PHE A 78 -2.61 -1.61 -8.53
N VAL A 79 -3.84 -1.15 -8.25
CA VAL A 79 -4.19 -0.28 -7.11
C VAL A 79 -5.45 -0.82 -6.43
N ILE A 80 -5.46 -2.10 -6.15
CA ILE A 80 -6.57 -2.85 -5.55
C ILE A 80 -6.18 -3.44 -4.20
N PRO A 81 -7.13 -3.85 -3.35
CA PRO A 81 -6.82 -4.51 -2.09
C PRO A 81 -5.96 -5.75 -2.27
N THR A 82 -5.01 -5.96 -1.35
CA THR A 82 -4.00 -7.03 -1.41
C THR A 82 -4.64 -8.41 -1.60
N GLN A 83 -5.74 -8.68 -0.89
CA GLN A 83 -6.35 -10.02 -0.88
C GLN A 83 -7.06 -10.43 -2.18
N VAL A 84 -7.28 -9.48 -3.11
CA VAL A 84 -7.89 -9.76 -4.43
C VAL A 84 -6.88 -9.71 -5.59
N ILE A 85 -5.63 -9.41 -5.31
CA ILE A 85 -4.55 -9.27 -6.33
C ILE A 85 -4.45 -10.51 -7.22
N ARG A 86 -4.37 -11.71 -6.64
CA ARG A 86 -4.27 -12.96 -7.42
C ARG A 86 -5.49 -13.19 -8.31
N GLN A 87 -6.68 -12.92 -7.77
CA GLN A 87 -7.91 -13.10 -8.54
C GLN A 87 -7.91 -12.20 -9.78
N VAL A 88 -7.61 -10.92 -9.61
CA VAL A 88 -7.57 -9.96 -10.73
C VAL A 88 -6.40 -10.27 -11.67
N ALA A 89 -5.24 -10.62 -11.13
CA ALA A 89 -4.09 -11.04 -11.93
C ALA A 89 -4.41 -12.26 -12.82
N ALA A 90 -5.12 -13.25 -12.28
CA ALA A 90 -5.54 -14.41 -13.06
C ALA A 90 -6.56 -14.06 -14.17
N GLN A 91 -7.41 -13.04 -13.95
CA GLN A 91 -8.37 -12.59 -14.96
C GLN A 91 -7.71 -11.89 -16.14
N ILE A 92 -6.61 -11.16 -15.91
CA ILE A 92 -5.95 -10.43 -16.99
C ILE A 92 -5.05 -11.29 -17.87
N VAL A 93 -4.53 -12.43 -17.38
CA VAL A 93 -3.61 -13.30 -18.15
C VAL A 93 -4.20 -13.69 -19.49
N PRO A 94 -5.41 -14.29 -19.60
CA PRO A 94 -5.98 -14.65 -20.89
C PRO A 94 -6.22 -13.46 -21.82
N VAL A 95 -6.46 -12.26 -21.28
CA VAL A 95 -6.62 -11.04 -22.09
C VAL A 95 -5.28 -10.61 -22.66
N LEU A 96 -4.21 -10.61 -21.87
CA LEU A 96 -2.85 -10.30 -22.34
C LEU A 96 -2.38 -11.29 -23.43
N GLU A 97 -2.63 -12.59 -23.21
CA GLU A 97 -2.32 -13.65 -24.20
C GLU A 97 -3.08 -13.43 -25.51
N ALA A 98 -4.37 -13.20 -25.45
CA ALA A 98 -5.22 -13.00 -26.63
C ALA A 98 -4.81 -11.75 -27.44
N LYS A 99 -4.37 -10.69 -26.76
CA LYS A 99 -3.92 -9.44 -27.40
C LYS A 99 -2.44 -9.51 -27.83
N GLY A 100 -1.66 -10.49 -27.36
CA GLY A 100 -0.24 -10.63 -27.65
C GLY A 100 0.63 -9.51 -27.10
N VAL A 101 0.19 -8.85 -26.03
CA VAL A 101 0.91 -7.73 -25.38
C VAL A 101 1.68 -8.20 -24.14
N LYS A 102 2.79 -7.53 -23.83
CA LYS A 102 3.65 -7.82 -22.67
C LYS A 102 3.93 -6.54 -21.88
N PRO A 103 2.98 -6.07 -21.08
CA PRO A 103 3.16 -4.83 -20.31
C PRO A 103 4.17 -5.01 -19.17
N VAL A 104 4.72 -3.89 -18.70
CA VAL A 104 5.31 -3.82 -17.37
C VAL A 104 4.18 -3.81 -16.33
N ILE A 105 4.26 -4.73 -15.37
CA ILE A 105 3.30 -4.81 -14.28
C ILE A 105 3.80 -3.90 -13.15
N VAL A 106 2.98 -2.93 -12.76
CA VAL A 106 3.28 -2.02 -11.65
C VAL A 106 2.28 -2.27 -10.53
N THR A 107 2.72 -2.29 -9.29
CA THR A 107 1.82 -2.32 -8.14
C THR A 107 2.05 -1.15 -7.19
N ALA A 108 0.99 -0.47 -6.83
CA ALA A 108 0.93 0.54 -5.78
C ALA A 108 0.09 0.07 -4.56
N SER A 109 -0.36 -1.18 -4.59
CA SER A 109 -1.03 -1.84 -3.46
C SER A 109 -0.01 -2.16 -2.36
N LYS A 110 -0.47 -2.14 -1.10
CA LYS A 110 0.42 -2.24 0.07
C LYS A 110 -0.13 -3.26 1.08
N GLY A 111 0.54 -4.38 1.27
CA GLY A 111 0.11 -5.42 2.21
C GLY A 111 0.83 -6.74 1.99
N LEU A 112 0.44 -7.75 2.79
CA LEU A 112 0.86 -9.15 2.65
C LEU A 112 -0.37 -10.01 2.39
N GLU A 113 -0.25 -10.98 1.50
CA GLU A 113 -1.31 -11.95 1.23
C GLU A 113 -1.52 -12.84 2.45
N GLN A 114 -2.77 -12.98 2.89
CA GLN A 114 -3.10 -13.87 4.00
C GLN A 114 -2.91 -15.33 3.60
N GLY A 115 -2.53 -16.16 4.55
CA GLY A 115 -2.30 -17.60 4.36
C GLY A 115 -0.95 -17.95 3.73
N SER A 116 -0.62 -17.34 2.59
CA SER A 116 0.70 -17.55 1.97
C SER A 116 1.81 -16.66 2.56
N HIS A 117 1.44 -15.54 3.18
CA HIS A 117 2.32 -14.48 3.70
C HIS A 117 3.23 -13.84 2.63
N LYS A 118 2.88 -14.02 1.35
CA LYS A 118 3.67 -13.51 0.24
C LYS A 118 3.50 -12.01 0.06
N ARG A 119 4.58 -11.39 -0.42
CA ARG A 119 4.56 -10.02 -0.91
C ARG A 119 3.76 -9.96 -2.23
N ILE A 120 3.23 -8.80 -2.55
CA ILE A 120 2.42 -8.59 -3.76
C ILE A 120 3.20 -8.95 -5.03
N SER A 121 4.48 -8.56 -5.11
CA SER A 121 5.33 -8.89 -6.25
C SER A 121 5.53 -10.39 -6.45
N GLU A 122 5.60 -11.17 -5.35
CA GLU A 122 5.66 -12.63 -5.42
C GLU A 122 4.33 -13.22 -5.90
N ALA A 123 3.20 -12.73 -5.38
CA ALA A 123 1.88 -13.15 -5.81
C ALA A 123 1.65 -12.86 -7.31
N LEU A 124 2.05 -11.69 -7.79
CA LEU A 124 1.98 -11.32 -9.20
C LEU A 124 2.92 -12.18 -10.06
N THR A 125 4.15 -12.44 -9.57
CA THR A 125 5.13 -13.28 -10.28
C THR A 125 4.63 -14.71 -10.49
N GLU A 126 3.94 -15.25 -9.49
CA GLU A 126 3.38 -16.61 -9.58
C GLU A 126 2.14 -16.70 -10.47
N THR A 127 1.37 -15.60 -10.55
CA THR A 127 0.08 -15.60 -11.25
C THR A 127 0.19 -15.17 -12.69
N ILE A 128 1.06 -14.20 -13.00
CA ILE A 128 1.25 -13.68 -14.36
C ILE A 128 2.55 -14.29 -14.92
N PRO A 129 2.48 -15.19 -15.92
CA PRO A 129 3.65 -15.83 -16.51
C PRO A 129 4.65 -14.83 -17.13
N ALA A 130 5.93 -15.18 -17.12
CA ALA A 130 7.00 -14.29 -17.61
C ALA A 130 6.92 -14.01 -19.13
N ASP A 131 6.25 -14.85 -19.89
CA ASP A 131 6.05 -14.71 -21.33
C ASP A 131 4.93 -13.74 -21.71
N VAL A 132 4.08 -13.35 -20.73
CA VAL A 132 3.01 -12.36 -20.94
C VAL A 132 3.24 -11.05 -20.15
N ARG A 133 4.39 -10.85 -19.54
CA ARG A 133 4.78 -9.60 -18.87
C ARG A 133 6.22 -9.22 -19.15
N ASN A 134 6.52 -7.94 -19.06
CA ASN A 134 7.88 -7.40 -19.22
C ASN A 134 8.49 -6.94 -17.88
N GLY A 135 8.18 -7.66 -16.79
CA GLY A 135 8.69 -7.43 -15.44
C GLY A 135 7.67 -6.86 -14.47
N ILE A 136 8.15 -6.64 -13.23
CA ILE A 136 7.32 -6.12 -12.13
C ILE A 136 8.05 -4.96 -11.45
N VAL A 137 7.33 -3.85 -11.21
CA VAL A 137 7.79 -2.67 -10.48
C VAL A 137 6.84 -2.40 -9.31
N VAL A 138 7.39 -2.10 -8.14
CA VAL A 138 6.63 -1.75 -6.95
C VAL A 138 6.74 -0.25 -6.70
N LEU A 139 5.60 0.44 -6.50
CA LEU A 139 5.55 1.84 -6.07
C LEU A 139 5.16 1.93 -4.61
N SER A 140 5.96 2.63 -3.81
CA SER A 140 5.67 2.89 -2.39
C SER A 140 6.34 4.16 -1.87
N GLY A 141 5.79 4.69 -0.78
CA GLY A 141 6.29 5.91 -0.12
C GLY A 141 5.13 6.74 0.44
N PRO A 142 5.42 7.90 1.07
CA PRO A 142 4.43 8.77 1.65
C PRO A 142 3.54 9.39 0.57
N SER A 143 2.26 9.00 0.53
CA SER A 143 1.36 9.35 -0.56
C SER A 143 -0.11 9.17 -0.17
N HIS A 144 -0.68 10.15 0.51
CA HIS A 144 -2.13 10.25 0.62
C HIS A 144 -2.73 10.76 -0.69
N ALA A 145 -3.80 10.13 -1.13
CA ALA A 145 -4.47 10.49 -2.38
C ALA A 145 -4.97 11.94 -2.34
N GLU A 146 -5.44 12.38 -1.19
CA GLU A 146 -5.94 13.72 -0.92
C GLU A 146 -4.87 14.79 -1.15
N ASP A 147 -3.64 14.57 -0.69
CA ASP A 147 -2.53 15.50 -0.84
C ASP A 147 -2.09 15.58 -2.31
N VAL A 148 -1.98 14.43 -2.99
CA VAL A 148 -1.65 14.38 -4.42
C VAL A 148 -2.75 15.03 -5.27
N ALA A 149 -4.03 14.90 -4.89
CA ALA A 149 -5.15 15.59 -5.53
C ALA A 149 -5.00 17.10 -5.50
N MET A 150 -4.41 17.64 -4.43
CA MET A 150 -4.10 19.06 -4.27
C MET A 150 -2.78 19.48 -4.93
N LYS A 151 -2.12 18.54 -5.64
CA LYS A 151 -0.79 18.75 -6.26
C LYS A 151 0.30 19.11 -5.26
N ASP A 152 0.18 18.61 -4.01
CA ASP A 152 1.23 18.77 -3.02
C ASP A 152 2.45 17.91 -3.39
N ILE A 153 3.62 18.40 -3.02
CA ILE A 153 4.90 17.73 -3.36
C ILE A 153 4.91 16.32 -2.78
N THR A 154 4.91 15.34 -3.66
CA THR A 154 4.88 13.92 -3.31
C THR A 154 6.07 13.19 -3.86
N THR A 155 6.76 12.44 -3.00
CA THR A 155 7.91 11.63 -3.40
C THR A 155 7.72 10.18 -3.03
N LEU A 156 7.96 9.28 -3.98
CA LEU A 156 7.81 7.84 -3.83
C LEU A 156 9.09 7.09 -4.25
N THR A 157 9.13 5.81 -3.94
CA THR A 157 10.12 4.86 -4.44
C THR A 157 9.46 3.95 -5.48
N ALA A 158 10.10 3.82 -6.65
CA ALA A 158 9.87 2.74 -7.59
C ALA A 158 10.94 1.66 -7.41
N ALA A 159 10.55 0.42 -7.21
CA ALA A 159 11.48 -0.68 -6.96
C ALA A 159 11.31 -1.83 -7.95
N SER A 160 12.42 -2.25 -8.55
CA SER A 160 12.51 -3.45 -9.38
C SER A 160 13.95 -3.96 -9.38
N THR A 161 14.13 -5.27 -9.58
CA THR A 161 15.45 -5.85 -9.86
C THR A 161 15.96 -5.50 -11.27
N ASP A 162 15.09 -5.03 -12.16
CA ASP A 162 15.41 -4.54 -13.49
C ASP A 162 15.50 -3.01 -13.48
N LEU A 163 16.73 -2.49 -13.58
CA LEU A 163 16.99 -1.04 -13.56
C LEU A 163 16.41 -0.30 -14.77
N VAL A 164 16.34 -0.93 -15.93
CA VAL A 164 15.80 -0.29 -17.15
C VAL A 164 14.30 -0.04 -16.97
N GLN A 165 13.59 -1.04 -16.47
CA GLN A 165 12.15 -0.92 -16.25
C GLN A 165 11.81 0.08 -15.15
N VAL A 166 12.54 0.06 -14.03
CA VAL A 166 12.26 0.99 -12.93
C VAL A 166 12.55 2.45 -13.34
N GLN A 167 13.57 2.70 -14.15
CA GLN A 167 13.86 4.02 -14.70
C GLN A 167 12.77 4.47 -15.69
N TRP A 168 12.32 3.56 -16.55
CA TRP A 168 11.23 3.87 -17.47
C TRP A 168 9.93 4.21 -16.75
N ILE A 169 9.55 3.47 -15.71
CA ILE A 169 8.40 3.79 -14.86
C ILE A 169 8.61 5.13 -14.12
N GLN A 170 9.82 5.41 -13.66
CA GLN A 170 10.15 6.70 -13.07
C GLN A 170 9.83 7.85 -14.04
N GLU A 171 10.24 7.75 -15.30
CA GLU A 171 9.99 8.78 -16.32
C GLU A 171 8.49 8.98 -16.60
N ILE A 172 7.69 7.91 -16.63
CA ILE A 172 6.26 7.95 -16.90
C ILE A 172 5.49 8.73 -15.81
N PHE A 173 5.88 8.53 -14.54
CA PHE A 173 5.13 9.10 -13.41
C PHE A 173 5.60 10.50 -13.02
N MET A 174 6.85 10.88 -13.31
CA MET A 174 7.41 12.14 -12.81
C MET A 174 6.82 13.37 -13.49
N ASN A 175 6.54 14.41 -12.67
CA ASN A 175 6.15 15.76 -13.09
C ASN A 175 6.61 16.80 -12.04
N ASP A 176 6.08 18.02 -12.10
CA ASP A 176 6.51 19.14 -11.24
C ASP A 176 6.23 18.93 -9.74
N TYR A 177 5.24 18.09 -9.39
CA TYR A 177 4.84 17.86 -8.00
C TYR A 177 4.95 16.37 -7.57
N PHE A 178 5.19 15.46 -8.52
CA PHE A 178 5.29 14.02 -8.24
C PHE A 178 6.65 13.47 -8.68
N ARG A 179 7.43 12.95 -7.73
CA ARG A 179 8.80 12.51 -7.96
C ARG A 179 9.00 11.07 -7.53
N LEU A 180 9.64 10.27 -8.38
CA LEU A 180 10.06 8.91 -8.04
C LEU A 180 11.58 8.82 -7.83
N TYR A 181 11.99 8.02 -6.84
CA TYR A 181 13.35 7.53 -6.66
C TYR A 181 13.39 6.04 -6.96
N THR A 182 14.44 5.57 -7.60
CA THR A 182 14.60 4.15 -7.93
C THR A 182 15.26 3.37 -6.80
N ASN A 183 14.90 2.09 -6.65
CA ASN A 183 15.49 1.17 -5.70
C ASN A 183 15.53 -0.25 -6.31
N THR A 184 16.54 -1.05 -5.95
CA THR A 184 16.64 -2.46 -6.36
C THR A 184 16.18 -3.44 -5.29
N ASP A 185 15.98 -2.96 -4.05
CA ASP A 185 15.49 -3.77 -2.93
C ASP A 185 13.95 -3.82 -2.91
N VAL A 186 13.38 -4.63 -3.78
CA VAL A 186 11.93 -4.87 -3.85
C VAL A 186 11.39 -5.39 -2.51
N ILE A 187 12.16 -6.26 -1.83
CA ILE A 187 11.76 -6.87 -0.55
C ILE A 187 11.56 -5.78 0.51
N GLY A 188 12.58 -4.94 0.70
CA GLY A 188 12.53 -3.87 1.70
C GLY A 188 11.42 -2.85 1.43
N VAL A 189 11.23 -2.46 0.16
CA VAL A 189 10.17 -1.53 -0.24
C VAL A 189 8.79 -2.09 0.07
N GLU A 190 8.51 -3.35 -0.26
CA GLU A 190 7.20 -3.98 0.02
C GLU A 190 6.98 -4.25 1.50
N MET A 191 8.00 -4.71 2.23
CA MET A 191 7.90 -4.99 3.67
C MET A 191 7.66 -3.69 4.46
N GLY A 192 8.35 -2.61 4.13
CA GLY A 192 8.10 -1.28 4.70
C GLY A 192 6.66 -0.82 4.44
N ALA A 193 6.23 -0.88 3.18
CA ALA A 193 4.89 -0.51 2.74
C ALA A 193 3.76 -1.29 3.42
N ALA A 194 3.95 -2.58 3.63
CA ALA A 194 2.95 -3.44 4.26
C ALA A 194 2.88 -3.22 5.77
N LEU A 195 4.02 -3.32 6.45
CA LEU A 195 4.08 -3.37 7.92
C LEU A 195 3.82 -2.01 8.59
N LYS A 196 4.11 -0.88 7.91
CA LYS A 196 3.74 0.44 8.43
C LYS A 196 2.25 0.56 8.78
N ASN A 197 1.38 -0.13 8.04
CA ASN A 197 -0.06 -0.12 8.25
C ASN A 197 -0.44 -0.71 9.62
N VAL A 198 0.32 -1.70 10.09
CA VAL A 198 0.17 -2.28 11.43
C VAL A 198 0.56 -1.27 12.51
N ILE A 199 1.70 -0.60 12.33
CA ILE A 199 2.16 0.40 13.29
C ILE A 199 1.22 1.61 13.33
N ALA A 200 0.63 1.99 12.19
CA ALA A 200 -0.36 3.06 12.11
C ALA A 200 -1.64 2.76 12.90
N LEU A 201 -2.09 1.49 12.95
CA LEU A 201 -3.17 1.06 13.85
C LEU A 201 -2.80 1.34 15.31
N GLY A 202 -1.59 0.96 15.74
CA GLY A 202 -1.09 1.24 17.07
C GLY A 202 -1.00 2.74 17.38
N ALA A 203 -0.52 3.55 16.42
CA ALA A 203 -0.43 5.01 16.58
C ALA A 203 -1.81 5.66 16.76
N GLY A 204 -2.80 5.21 15.98
CA GLY A 204 -4.19 5.61 16.15
C GLY A 204 -4.75 5.20 17.50
N ALA A 205 -4.53 3.95 17.93
CA ALA A 205 -5.00 3.47 19.23
C ALA A 205 -4.43 4.28 20.41
N LEU A 206 -3.15 4.63 20.36
CA LEU A 206 -2.53 5.52 21.35
C LEU A 206 -3.19 6.90 21.36
N HIS A 207 -3.53 7.44 20.18
CA HIS A 207 -4.22 8.73 20.09
C HIS A 207 -5.62 8.65 20.74
N GLY A 208 -6.43 7.65 20.39
CA GLY A 208 -7.77 7.44 20.95
C GLY A 208 -7.78 7.22 22.46
N LEU A 209 -6.70 6.65 23.01
CA LEU A 209 -6.47 6.51 24.44
C LEU A 209 -6.01 7.81 25.15
N GLY A 210 -5.71 8.88 24.40
CA GLY A 210 -5.23 10.16 24.92
C GLY A 210 -3.73 10.23 25.22
N TYR A 211 -2.91 9.32 24.70
CA TYR A 211 -1.45 9.40 24.85
C TYR A 211 -0.84 10.52 23.99
N GLY A 212 0.18 11.17 24.52
CA GLY A 212 0.89 12.28 23.88
C GLY A 212 1.88 11.87 22.81
N ASP A 213 2.60 12.87 22.28
CA ASP A 213 3.50 12.72 21.12
C ASP A 213 4.74 11.87 21.42
N ASN A 214 5.26 11.91 22.67
CA ASN A 214 6.40 11.06 23.08
C ASN A 214 6.07 9.57 22.88
N THR A 215 4.87 9.14 23.27
CA THR A 215 4.44 7.74 23.15
C THR A 215 4.27 7.35 21.68
N LYS A 216 3.67 8.23 20.87
CA LYS A 216 3.53 8.01 19.43
C LYS A 216 4.88 7.94 18.73
N ALA A 217 5.81 8.84 19.04
CA ALA A 217 7.17 8.84 18.51
C ALA A 217 7.92 7.55 18.90
N ALA A 218 7.83 7.13 20.16
CA ALA A 218 8.42 5.87 20.64
C ALA A 218 7.84 4.66 19.90
N LEU A 219 6.51 4.60 19.72
CA LEU A 219 5.86 3.53 18.97
C LEU A 219 6.36 3.47 17.52
N MET A 220 6.41 4.60 16.82
CA MET A 220 6.85 4.64 15.42
C MET A 220 8.33 4.25 15.27
N THR A 221 9.21 4.75 16.15
CA THR A 221 10.64 4.41 16.15
C THR A 221 10.86 2.92 16.43
N ARG A 222 10.20 2.37 17.44
CA ARG A 222 10.33 0.95 17.79
C ARG A 222 9.63 0.05 16.78
N GLY A 223 8.50 0.52 16.23
CA GLY A 223 7.79 -0.16 15.14
C GLY A 223 8.63 -0.26 13.88
N LEU A 224 9.34 0.82 13.50
CA LEU A 224 10.27 0.80 12.37
C LEU A 224 11.39 -0.22 12.58
N ALA A 225 11.91 -0.34 13.82
CA ALA A 225 12.91 -1.35 14.16
C ALA A 225 12.36 -2.78 14.03
N GLU A 226 11.08 -3.03 14.34
CA GLU A 226 10.42 -4.32 14.10
C GLU A 226 10.28 -4.60 12.59
N ILE A 227 9.80 -3.61 11.83
CA ILE A 227 9.68 -3.69 10.37
C ILE A 227 11.03 -4.06 9.74
N SER A 228 12.09 -3.36 10.14
CA SER A 228 13.44 -3.62 9.65
C SER A 228 13.91 -5.03 10.00
N ARG A 229 13.71 -5.50 11.25
CA ARG A 229 14.10 -6.88 11.63
C ARG A 229 13.42 -7.96 10.78
N LEU A 230 12.11 -7.85 10.60
CA LEU A 230 11.39 -8.83 9.78
C LEU A 230 11.81 -8.73 8.31
N GLY A 231 11.93 -7.52 7.78
CA GLY A 231 12.37 -7.30 6.40
C GLY A 231 13.77 -7.84 6.14
N VAL A 232 14.72 -7.61 7.03
CA VAL A 232 16.09 -8.15 6.93
C VAL A 232 16.09 -9.68 7.02
N ALA A 233 15.26 -10.26 7.89
CA ALA A 233 15.08 -11.71 7.94
C ALA A 233 14.47 -12.30 6.65
N MET A 234 13.81 -11.46 5.84
CA MET A 234 13.30 -11.80 4.52
C MET A 234 14.29 -11.49 3.39
N GLY A 235 15.47 -10.92 3.69
CA GLY A 235 16.51 -10.59 2.73
C GLY A 235 16.53 -9.13 2.26
N ALA A 236 15.83 -8.23 2.93
CA ALA A 236 15.85 -6.79 2.63
C ALA A 236 17.16 -6.12 3.07
N ASN A 237 17.51 -5.04 2.39
CA ASN A 237 18.56 -4.14 2.81
C ASN A 237 18.05 -3.25 3.98
N PRO A 238 18.70 -3.23 5.15
CA PRO A 238 18.26 -2.42 6.29
C PRO A 238 18.21 -0.92 5.99
N LEU A 239 19.01 -0.40 5.06
CA LEU A 239 18.99 1.00 4.65
C LEU A 239 17.72 1.40 3.91
N THR A 240 16.99 0.45 3.31
CA THR A 240 15.71 0.73 2.65
C THR A 240 14.68 1.28 3.64
N PHE A 241 14.74 0.84 4.90
CA PHE A 241 13.76 1.25 5.92
C PHE A 241 13.95 2.68 6.45
N ILE A 242 15.11 3.31 6.25
CA ILE A 242 15.29 4.74 6.54
C ILE A 242 14.90 5.65 5.37
N GLY A 243 14.46 5.06 4.25
CA GLY A 243 14.00 5.77 3.06
C GLY A 243 12.49 6.04 3.03
N LEU A 244 12.01 6.44 1.84
CA LEU A 244 10.61 6.83 1.61
C LEU A 244 9.60 5.70 1.90
N SER A 245 9.90 4.46 1.52
CA SER A 245 9.02 3.30 1.74
C SER A 245 9.06 2.76 3.17
N GLY A 246 10.01 3.19 3.98
CA GLY A 246 10.15 2.86 5.39
C GLY A 246 9.66 4.00 6.28
N VAL A 247 10.61 4.78 6.82
CA VAL A 247 10.32 5.86 7.78
C VAL A 247 9.38 6.92 7.19
N GLY A 248 9.55 7.29 5.91
CA GLY A 248 8.71 8.33 5.29
C GLY A 248 7.24 7.93 5.25
N ASP A 249 6.94 6.73 4.73
CA ASP A 249 5.57 6.21 4.63
C ASP A 249 4.98 5.87 6.01
N LEU A 250 5.81 5.47 6.98
CA LEU A 250 5.40 5.24 8.36
C LEU A 250 4.97 6.55 9.04
N ILE A 251 5.74 7.63 8.90
CA ILE A 251 5.43 8.92 9.50
C ILE A 251 4.07 9.42 8.97
N VAL A 252 3.91 9.54 7.65
CA VAL A 252 2.67 10.06 7.08
C VAL A 252 1.46 9.20 7.44
N THR A 253 1.62 7.88 7.50
CA THR A 253 0.49 6.98 7.79
C THR A 253 0.15 6.94 9.29
N GLY A 254 1.16 7.05 10.17
CA GLY A 254 0.98 7.02 11.63
C GLY A 254 0.55 8.35 12.25
N THR A 255 0.61 9.45 11.51
CA THR A 255 0.26 10.80 12.03
C THR A 255 -0.94 11.45 11.34
N SER A 256 -1.38 10.92 10.19
CA SER A 256 -2.42 11.54 9.37
C SER A 256 -3.81 10.97 9.67
N VAL A 257 -4.79 11.86 9.81
CA VAL A 257 -6.22 11.53 9.88
C VAL A 257 -6.77 10.96 8.57
N HIS A 258 -6.08 11.13 7.45
CA HIS A 258 -6.43 10.50 6.17
C HIS A 258 -6.11 9.01 6.15
N SER A 259 -5.23 8.53 7.04
CA SER A 259 -4.90 7.12 7.16
C SER A 259 -6.07 6.30 7.72
N ARG A 260 -6.63 5.41 6.90
CA ARG A 260 -7.66 4.45 7.34
C ARG A 260 -7.20 3.59 8.52
N ASN A 261 -5.93 3.15 8.49
CA ASN A 261 -5.37 2.35 9.59
C ASN A 261 -5.29 3.17 10.88
N TRP A 262 -4.84 4.42 10.80
CA TRP A 262 -4.82 5.31 11.96
C TRP A 262 -6.23 5.56 12.50
N ARG A 263 -7.20 5.87 11.63
CA ARG A 263 -8.61 6.08 12.06
C ARG A 263 -9.21 4.84 12.72
N THR A 264 -8.95 3.65 12.16
CA THR A 264 -9.37 2.38 12.78
C THR A 264 -8.76 2.22 14.16
N GLY A 265 -7.45 2.42 14.29
CA GLY A 265 -6.77 2.37 15.59
C GLY A 265 -7.35 3.37 16.59
N ASN A 266 -7.60 4.62 16.15
CA ASN A 266 -8.18 5.67 17.00
C ASN A 266 -9.55 5.26 17.56
N ALA A 267 -10.43 4.75 16.71
CA ALA A 267 -11.74 4.28 17.13
C ALA A 267 -11.67 3.11 18.15
N LEU A 268 -10.72 2.18 17.93
CA LEU A 268 -10.44 1.11 18.90
C LEU A 268 -9.93 1.68 20.24
N GLY A 269 -9.05 2.68 20.20
CA GLY A 269 -8.55 3.38 21.40
C GLY A 269 -9.66 4.11 22.18
N GLU A 270 -10.67 4.60 21.49
CA GLU A 270 -11.88 5.20 22.04
C GLU A 270 -12.87 4.15 22.61
N GLY A 271 -12.57 2.85 22.46
CA GLY A 271 -13.36 1.75 23.00
C GLY A 271 -14.41 1.17 22.05
N GLN A 272 -14.39 1.54 20.75
CA GLN A 272 -15.27 0.94 19.76
C GLN A 272 -14.82 -0.49 19.43
N LYS A 273 -15.76 -1.35 19.01
CA LYS A 273 -15.45 -2.73 18.61
C LYS A 273 -14.92 -2.77 17.17
N LEU A 274 -13.99 -3.69 16.91
CA LEU A 274 -13.36 -3.82 15.59
C LEU A 274 -14.39 -4.03 14.46
N ASP A 275 -15.35 -4.92 14.66
CA ASP A 275 -16.36 -5.23 13.63
C ASP A 275 -17.19 -4.00 13.28
N ASP A 276 -17.65 -3.24 14.28
CA ASP A 276 -18.42 -2.01 14.07
C ASP A 276 -17.59 -0.93 13.34
N VAL A 277 -16.31 -0.81 13.68
CA VAL A 277 -15.39 0.14 13.02
C VAL A 277 -15.15 -0.24 11.57
N LEU A 278 -14.96 -1.53 11.26
CA LEU A 278 -14.72 -2.00 9.90
C LEU A 278 -15.96 -1.84 9.03
N GLU A 279 -17.16 -2.12 9.55
CA GLU A 279 -18.43 -1.90 8.85
C GLU A 279 -18.63 -0.43 8.51
N ASN A 280 -18.42 0.47 9.48
CA ASN A 280 -18.57 1.92 9.29
C ASN A 280 -17.48 2.54 8.39
N MET A 281 -16.32 1.89 8.24
CA MET A 281 -15.23 2.41 7.41
C MET A 281 -15.58 2.39 5.92
N GLY A 282 -16.42 1.46 5.45
CA GLY A 282 -16.84 1.32 4.04
C GLY A 282 -15.71 1.05 3.04
N MET A 283 -14.49 0.87 3.52
CA MET A 283 -13.27 0.64 2.73
C MET A 283 -12.35 -0.36 3.44
N VAL A 284 -11.52 -1.07 2.67
CA VAL A 284 -10.56 -2.04 3.21
C VAL A 284 -9.52 -1.36 4.10
N VAL A 285 -9.32 -1.93 5.29
CA VAL A 285 -8.28 -1.54 6.25
C VAL A 285 -7.14 -2.58 6.18
N GLU A 286 -6.16 -2.31 5.32
CA GLU A 286 -5.07 -3.24 5.02
C GLU A 286 -4.27 -3.67 6.27
N GLY A 287 -4.11 -2.78 7.25
CA GLY A 287 -3.36 -3.04 8.47
C GLY A 287 -3.93 -4.18 9.30
N VAL A 288 -5.24 -4.41 9.27
CA VAL A 288 -5.88 -5.53 10.00
C VAL A 288 -5.42 -6.86 9.40
N ALA A 289 -5.61 -7.05 8.09
CA ALA A 289 -5.18 -8.28 7.41
C ALA A 289 -3.66 -8.46 7.47
N THR A 290 -2.90 -7.40 7.24
CA THR A 290 -1.42 -7.41 7.30
C THR A 290 -0.90 -7.75 8.70
N CYS A 291 -1.58 -7.31 9.78
CA CYS A 291 -1.17 -7.63 11.15
C CYS A 291 -1.16 -9.15 11.39
N LYS A 292 -2.18 -9.86 10.91
CA LYS A 292 -2.24 -11.31 11.01
C LYS A 292 -1.11 -11.97 10.22
N ALA A 293 -0.94 -11.60 8.96
CA ALA A 293 0.12 -12.14 8.12
C ALA A 293 1.52 -11.86 8.69
N ALA A 294 1.76 -10.65 9.21
CA ALA A 294 3.02 -10.27 9.83
C ALA A 294 3.31 -11.04 11.12
N TYR A 295 2.28 -11.23 11.98
CA TYR A 295 2.40 -12.05 13.18
C TYR A 295 2.80 -13.49 12.84
N GLU A 296 2.08 -14.13 11.92
CA GLU A 296 2.33 -15.51 11.50
C GLU A 296 3.71 -15.67 10.85
N LEU A 297 4.08 -14.74 9.98
CA LEU A 297 5.39 -14.71 9.32
C LEU A 297 6.53 -14.52 10.32
N ALA A 298 6.38 -13.64 11.32
CA ALA A 298 7.35 -13.43 12.38
C ALA A 298 7.58 -14.69 13.21
N GLN A 299 6.51 -15.46 13.53
CA GLN A 299 6.62 -16.75 14.20
C GLN A 299 7.40 -17.76 13.35
N GLN A 300 7.07 -17.88 12.05
CA GLN A 300 7.77 -18.79 11.13
C GLN A 300 9.26 -18.47 10.98
N ARG A 301 9.62 -17.18 11.05
CA ARG A 301 11.01 -16.69 10.93
C ARG A 301 11.72 -16.54 12.26
N SER A 302 11.06 -16.82 13.38
CA SER A 302 11.59 -16.63 14.75
C SER A 302 12.08 -15.19 14.99
N VAL A 303 11.35 -14.20 14.49
CA VAL A 303 11.65 -12.76 14.63
C VAL A 303 10.83 -12.17 15.78
N ASP A 304 11.50 -11.50 16.74
CA ASP A 304 10.84 -10.82 17.88
C ASP A 304 10.16 -9.52 17.41
N MET A 305 8.83 -9.50 17.43
CA MET A 305 7.99 -8.37 17.01
C MET A 305 6.95 -8.02 18.10
N PRO A 306 7.38 -7.54 19.26
CA PRO A 306 6.48 -7.34 20.41
C PRO A 306 5.34 -6.35 20.16
N ILE A 307 5.55 -5.26 19.42
CA ILE A 307 4.50 -4.28 19.08
C ILE A 307 3.47 -4.92 18.16
N THR A 308 3.92 -5.60 17.10
CA THR A 308 3.06 -6.34 16.18
C THR A 308 2.25 -7.41 16.91
N ASN A 309 2.88 -8.14 17.85
CA ASN A 309 2.21 -9.13 18.67
C ASN A 309 1.13 -8.52 19.58
N ALA A 310 1.40 -7.38 20.21
CA ALA A 310 0.42 -6.65 21.02
C ALA A 310 -0.78 -6.21 20.19
N ILE A 311 -0.55 -5.63 19.02
CA ILE A 311 -1.62 -5.24 18.10
C ILE A 311 -2.43 -6.47 17.64
N TYR A 312 -1.76 -7.58 17.32
CA TYR A 312 -2.43 -8.84 16.97
C TYR A 312 -3.32 -9.35 18.11
N ASN A 313 -2.84 -9.30 19.36
CA ASN A 313 -3.62 -9.72 20.52
C ASN A 313 -4.90 -8.89 20.70
N VAL A 314 -4.81 -7.58 20.46
CA VAL A 314 -6.00 -6.71 20.50
C VAL A 314 -6.97 -7.07 19.37
N LEU A 315 -6.50 -7.17 18.13
CA LEU A 315 -7.36 -7.36 16.96
C LEU A 315 -7.99 -8.75 16.89
N TYR A 316 -7.26 -9.80 17.30
CA TYR A 316 -7.64 -11.18 17.02
C TYR A 316 -7.88 -12.04 18.27
N ARG A 317 -7.45 -11.58 19.44
CA ARG A 317 -7.64 -12.30 20.70
C ARG A 317 -8.52 -11.54 21.71
N GLY A 318 -8.96 -10.32 21.34
CA GLY A 318 -9.80 -9.49 22.19
C GLY A 318 -9.12 -9.00 23.47
N CYS A 319 -7.78 -8.91 23.47
CA CYS A 319 -7.04 -8.39 24.61
C CYS A 319 -7.27 -6.88 24.77
N ASP A 320 -7.29 -6.41 25.99
CA ASP A 320 -7.43 -4.99 26.31
C ASP A 320 -6.16 -4.21 25.90
N ILE A 321 -6.32 -3.06 25.24
CA ILE A 321 -5.21 -2.28 24.68
C ILE A 321 -4.29 -1.77 25.81
N ARG A 322 -4.84 -1.31 26.94
CA ARG A 322 -4.01 -0.80 28.07
C ARG A 322 -3.20 -1.90 28.70
N THR A 323 -3.76 -3.12 28.76
CA THR A 323 -3.07 -4.30 29.23
C THR A 323 -1.88 -4.64 28.32
N GLU A 324 -2.06 -4.62 26.99
CA GLU A 324 -0.98 -4.89 26.06
C GLU A 324 0.11 -3.80 26.10
N ILE A 325 -0.26 -2.53 26.29
CA ILE A 325 0.72 -1.45 26.53
C ILE A 325 1.51 -1.71 27.82
N GLY A 326 0.83 -2.10 28.90
CA GLY A 326 1.48 -2.47 30.18
C GLY A 326 2.48 -3.61 30.00
N ASN A 327 2.10 -4.66 29.27
CA ASN A 327 2.97 -5.80 28.96
C ASN A 327 4.23 -5.35 28.16
N LEU A 328 4.08 -4.45 27.21
CA LEU A 328 5.22 -3.91 26.45
C LEU A 328 6.19 -3.14 27.35
N MET A 329 5.66 -2.32 28.28
CA MET A 329 6.46 -1.51 29.20
C MET A 329 7.18 -2.32 30.29
N GLN A 330 6.67 -3.49 30.62
CA GLN A 330 7.26 -4.39 31.63
C GLN A 330 8.31 -5.35 31.06
N ARG A 331 8.57 -5.31 29.76
CA ARG A 331 9.64 -6.13 29.15
C ARG A 331 11.00 -5.77 29.76
N SER A 332 11.88 -6.76 29.89
CA SER A 332 13.24 -6.55 30.38
C SER A 332 13.99 -5.55 29.51
N GLY A 333 14.80 -4.69 30.15
CA GLY A 333 15.65 -3.72 29.44
C GLY A 333 16.64 -4.43 28.51
N LYS A 334 16.85 -3.81 27.33
CA LYS A 334 17.82 -4.29 26.33
C LYS A 334 18.47 -3.08 25.63
N PRO A 335 19.62 -3.25 24.97
CA PRO A 335 20.19 -2.22 24.13
C PRO A 335 19.18 -1.74 23.08
N GLU A 336 19.20 -0.45 22.74
CA GLU A 336 18.31 0.09 21.72
C GLU A 336 18.60 -0.51 20.34
N ILE A 337 19.87 -0.61 20.00
CA ILE A 337 20.37 -1.19 18.75
C ILE A 337 21.30 -2.36 19.11
N ASP A 338 21.06 -3.50 18.49
CA ASP A 338 21.95 -4.66 18.57
C ASP A 338 22.86 -4.64 17.34
N PHE A 339 24.15 -4.39 17.57
CA PHE A 339 25.18 -4.33 16.51
C PHE A 339 25.77 -5.71 16.17
N LYS A 340 25.06 -6.82 16.52
CA LYS A 340 25.52 -8.17 16.19
C LYS A 340 25.12 -8.59 14.80
#